data_117c4a3aa7923d690903e7649cbc0d45
#
_entry.id   117c4a3aa7923d690903e7649cbc0d45
#
_cell.length_a   1.000
_cell.length_b   1.000
_cell.length_c   1.000
_cell.angle_alpha   90.00
_cell.angle_beta   90.00
_cell.angle_gamma   90.00
#
_symmetry.space_group_name_H-M   'P 1'
#
loop_
_entity.id
_entity.type
_entity.pdbx_description
1 polymer ?
#
loop_
_entity_poly.entity_id
_entity_poly.type
_entity_poly.pdbx_seq_one_letter_code
_entity_poly.pdbx_strand_id
1 'polypeptide(L)'
;LKLKQIDGSDFDLDTLKGKKVYLKFMRFASCMFCNLEVNHLKNKHNEFGNNFEIVLVFHSSVENLKKQMKKHGPLPFTVVADPDFSYYKKYEIERSMGKLINSFIFKLPRALSAILKGYIPIKIEGYLDIATADFFLDKNGVVLDIKYSLKDSFDGFEFSEIKEFSLR
;
A
#
# COMPACT_ATOMS: atom_id res chain seq x y z
N LEU A 1 4.41 -4.13 -14.20
CA LEU A 1 3.91 -2.89 -13.62
C LEU A 1 5.00 -1.84 -13.75
N LYS A 2 4.72 -0.72 -14.46
CA LYS A 2 5.66 0.38 -14.70
C LYS A 2 5.02 1.69 -14.22
N LEU A 3 5.61 2.34 -13.23
CA LEU A 3 5.07 3.53 -12.57
C LEU A 3 6.21 4.48 -12.16
N LYS A 4 5.87 5.66 -11.65
CA LYS A 4 6.83 6.59 -11.07
C LYS A 4 6.95 6.40 -9.56
N GLN A 5 8.18 6.42 -9.06
CA GLN A 5 8.48 6.45 -7.63
C GLN A 5 8.27 7.85 -7.03
N ILE A 6 8.29 7.92 -5.71
CA ILE A 6 8.13 9.20 -4.98
C ILE A 6 9.25 10.22 -5.24
N ASP A 7 10.41 9.79 -5.73
CA ASP A 7 11.51 10.67 -6.14
C ASP A 7 11.40 11.13 -7.59
N GLY A 8 10.45 10.57 -8.36
CA GLY A 8 10.21 10.85 -9.77
C GLY A 8 10.90 9.88 -10.73
N SER A 9 11.74 8.97 -10.25
CA SER A 9 12.37 7.95 -11.07
C SER A 9 11.37 6.93 -11.61
N ASP A 10 11.73 6.26 -12.70
CA ASP A 10 10.93 5.16 -13.24
C ASP A 10 11.10 3.90 -12.38
N PHE A 11 10.01 3.21 -12.14
CA PHE A 11 9.96 1.91 -11.51
C PHE A 11 9.38 0.88 -12.48
N ASP A 12 10.04 -0.25 -12.59
CA ASP A 12 9.53 -1.43 -13.29
C ASP A 12 9.58 -2.64 -12.36
N LEU A 13 8.42 -3.26 -12.12
CA LEU A 13 8.31 -4.44 -11.25
C LEU A 13 9.19 -5.62 -11.72
N ASP A 14 9.46 -5.71 -13.03
CA ASP A 14 10.33 -6.74 -13.59
C ASP A 14 11.80 -6.64 -13.11
N THR A 15 12.22 -5.47 -12.60
CA THR A 15 13.56 -5.30 -12.01
C THR A 15 13.72 -6.02 -10.68
N LEU A 16 12.61 -6.44 -10.07
CA LEU A 16 12.60 -7.19 -8.81
C LEU A 16 12.63 -8.71 -9.00
N LYS A 17 12.75 -9.19 -10.25
CA LYS A 17 12.96 -10.63 -10.50
C LYS A 17 14.17 -11.16 -9.72
N GLY A 18 14.01 -12.31 -9.10
CA GLY A 18 14.97 -12.88 -8.17
C GLY A 18 14.61 -12.65 -6.69
N LYS A 19 13.72 -11.70 -6.39
CA LYS A 19 13.19 -11.45 -5.05
C LYS A 19 11.73 -11.87 -4.94
N LYS A 20 11.28 -12.24 -3.74
CA LYS A 20 9.85 -12.30 -3.41
C LYS A 20 9.32 -10.88 -3.23
N VAL A 21 8.10 -10.64 -3.66
CA VAL A 21 7.51 -9.30 -3.57
C VAL A 21 6.16 -9.34 -2.85
N TYR A 22 6.00 -8.47 -1.88
CA TYR A 22 4.69 -8.07 -1.37
C TYR A 22 4.26 -6.80 -2.09
N LEU A 23 3.32 -6.94 -3.01
CA LEU A 23 2.74 -5.83 -3.75
C LEU A 23 1.38 -5.47 -3.14
N LYS A 24 1.24 -4.22 -2.69
CA LYS A 24 -0.01 -3.75 -2.10
C LYS A 24 -0.53 -2.51 -2.81
N PHE A 25 -1.77 -2.59 -3.27
CA PHE A 25 -2.52 -1.43 -3.74
C PHE A 25 -3.18 -0.75 -2.55
N MET A 26 -2.70 0.43 -2.28
CA MET A 26 -3.17 1.30 -1.20
C MET A 26 -4.32 2.18 -1.73
N ARG A 27 -4.81 3.09 -0.93
CA ARG A 27 -5.78 4.10 -1.36
C ARG A 27 -5.03 5.36 -1.85
N PHE A 28 -5.47 6.52 -1.48
CA PHE A 28 -4.83 7.81 -1.79
C PHE A 28 -3.76 8.19 -0.74
N ALA A 29 -2.81 9.04 -1.11
CA ALA A 29 -1.61 9.32 -0.32
C ALA A 29 -1.88 9.90 1.08
N SER A 30 -2.92 10.73 1.25
CA SER A 30 -3.29 11.32 2.55
C SER A 30 -4.22 10.44 3.41
N CYS A 31 -4.52 9.21 2.97
CA CYS A 31 -5.35 8.26 3.72
C CYS A 31 -4.70 7.92 5.06
N MET A 32 -5.40 8.19 6.17
CA MET A 32 -4.87 7.98 7.52
C MET A 32 -4.50 6.52 7.80
N PHE A 33 -5.31 5.58 7.35
CA PHE A 33 -5.06 4.14 7.56
C PHE A 33 -3.88 3.65 6.72
N CYS A 34 -3.75 4.16 5.49
CA CYS A 34 -2.61 3.86 4.63
C CYS A 34 -1.29 4.38 5.25
N ASN A 35 -1.31 5.57 5.84
CA ASN A 35 -0.14 6.12 6.53
C ASN A 35 0.22 5.33 7.81
N LEU A 36 -0.77 4.79 8.53
CA LEU A 36 -0.51 3.87 9.65
C LEU A 36 0.16 2.58 9.16
N GLU A 37 -0.29 2.03 8.04
CA GLU A 37 0.29 0.84 7.42
C GLU A 37 1.74 1.06 6.98
N VAL A 38 2.01 2.18 6.26
CA VAL A 38 3.37 2.59 5.89
C VAL A 38 4.28 2.65 7.11
N ASN A 39 3.81 3.31 8.19
CA ASN A 39 4.58 3.41 9.42
C ASN A 39 4.80 2.05 10.10
N HIS A 40 3.81 1.18 10.07
CA HIS A 40 3.91 -0.16 10.64
C HIS A 40 4.94 -1.00 9.88
N LEU A 41 4.84 -1.08 8.56
CA LEU A 41 5.77 -1.81 7.69
C LEU A 41 7.20 -1.27 7.83
N LYS A 42 7.37 0.07 7.89
CA LYS A 42 8.67 0.69 8.10
C LYS A 42 9.31 0.26 9.41
N ASN A 43 8.58 0.37 10.52
CA ASN A 43 9.13 0.08 11.85
C ASN A 43 9.48 -1.40 12.04
N LYS A 44 8.84 -2.27 11.27
CA LYS A 44 9.04 -3.72 11.33
C LYS A 44 9.83 -4.28 10.15
N HIS A 45 10.39 -3.42 9.32
CA HIS A 45 11.08 -3.85 8.09
C HIS A 45 12.21 -4.83 8.36
N ASN A 46 12.94 -4.67 9.45
CA ASN A 46 14.04 -5.55 9.85
C ASN A 46 13.60 -6.98 10.25
N GLU A 47 12.31 -7.22 10.37
CA GLU A 47 11.76 -8.55 10.65
C GLU A 47 11.54 -9.39 9.38
N PHE A 48 11.68 -8.79 8.19
CA PHE A 48 11.54 -9.48 6.91
C PHE A 48 12.85 -10.10 6.43
N GLY A 49 12.74 -11.08 5.54
CA GLY A 49 13.89 -11.75 4.93
C GLY A 49 14.67 -10.86 3.97
N ASN A 50 15.97 -11.14 3.79
CA ASN A 50 16.86 -10.32 2.94
C ASN A 50 16.51 -10.35 1.43
N ASN A 51 15.82 -11.41 0.98
CA ASN A 51 15.47 -11.59 -0.44
C ASN A 51 13.98 -11.29 -0.70
N PHE A 52 13.51 -10.23 -0.08
CA PHE A 52 12.13 -9.79 -0.08
C PHE A 52 12.04 -8.30 -0.34
N GLU A 53 11.00 -7.88 -1.05
CA GLU A 53 10.75 -6.47 -1.36
C GLU A 53 9.27 -6.12 -1.11
N ILE A 54 9.02 -4.91 -0.66
CA ILE A 54 7.67 -4.36 -0.51
C ILE A 54 7.46 -3.27 -1.55
N VAL A 55 6.35 -3.35 -2.28
CA VAL A 55 5.95 -2.33 -3.25
C VAL A 55 4.55 -1.83 -2.89
N LEU A 56 4.45 -0.56 -2.54
CA LEU A 56 3.18 0.10 -2.22
C LEU A 56 2.76 1.00 -3.38
N VAL A 57 1.59 0.73 -3.96
CA VAL A 57 1.02 1.51 -5.06
C VAL A 57 -0.07 2.43 -4.50
N PHE A 58 0.00 3.73 -4.81
CA PHE A 58 -0.98 4.72 -4.37
C PHE A 58 -1.68 5.37 -5.55
N HIS A 59 -3.01 5.50 -5.46
CA HIS A 59 -3.76 6.34 -6.38
C HIS A 59 -3.62 7.82 -5.97
N SER A 60 -2.58 8.45 -6.45
CA SER A 60 -2.26 9.84 -6.17
C SER A 60 -1.24 10.35 -7.19
N SER A 61 -1.11 11.66 -7.35
CA SER A 61 0.01 12.24 -8.09
C SER A 61 1.33 11.98 -7.36
N VAL A 62 2.44 11.91 -8.12
CA VAL A 62 3.79 11.76 -7.55
C VAL A 62 4.10 12.87 -6.54
N GLU A 63 3.72 14.10 -6.86
CA GLU A 63 3.95 15.28 -6.02
C GLU A 63 3.25 15.17 -4.67
N ASN A 64 1.96 14.82 -4.68
CA ASN A 64 1.19 14.66 -3.46
C ASN A 64 1.70 13.46 -2.65
N LEU A 65 2.01 12.34 -3.31
CA LEU A 65 2.55 11.15 -2.67
C LEU A 65 3.90 11.47 -2.00
N LYS A 66 4.81 12.14 -2.69
CA LYS A 66 6.09 12.61 -2.14
C LYS A 66 5.90 13.50 -0.91
N LYS A 67 4.94 14.44 -0.98
CA LYS A 67 4.62 15.34 0.15
C LYS A 67 4.12 14.56 1.36
N GLN A 68 3.23 13.60 1.16
CA GLN A 68 2.66 12.81 2.25
C GLN A 68 3.68 11.84 2.85
N MET A 69 4.52 11.22 2.03
CA MET A 69 5.55 10.27 2.49
C MET A 69 6.70 10.93 3.26
N LYS A 70 6.94 12.23 3.08
CA LYS A 70 7.94 12.98 3.88
C LYS A 70 7.75 12.83 5.39
N LYS A 71 6.53 12.65 5.86
CA LYS A 71 6.20 12.46 7.29
C LYS A 71 6.85 11.20 7.89
N HIS A 72 7.13 10.23 7.04
CA HIS A 72 7.71 8.96 7.45
C HIS A 72 9.26 8.98 7.42
N GLY A 73 9.89 10.01 6.84
CA GLY A 73 11.33 10.02 6.57
C GLY A 73 11.72 8.96 5.53
N PRO A 74 12.99 8.51 5.49
CA PRO A 74 13.42 7.48 4.57
C PRO A 74 12.63 6.19 4.72
N LEU A 75 12.15 5.65 3.60
CA LEU A 75 11.42 4.39 3.55
C LEU A 75 12.33 3.27 3.03
N PRO A 76 12.38 2.10 3.69
CA PRO A 76 13.22 0.98 3.29
C PRO A 76 12.59 0.09 2.20
N PHE A 77 11.56 0.57 1.53
CA PHE A 77 10.79 -0.13 0.50
C PHE A 77 10.29 0.82 -0.58
N THR A 78 9.84 0.26 -1.68
CA THR A 78 9.39 1.01 -2.86
C THR A 78 7.96 1.55 -2.68
N VAL A 79 7.78 2.83 -3.03
CA VAL A 79 6.47 3.49 -3.05
C VAL A 79 6.28 4.17 -4.40
N VAL A 80 5.20 3.84 -5.10
CA VAL A 80 4.91 4.29 -6.47
C VAL A 80 3.52 4.91 -6.60
N ALA A 81 3.36 5.79 -7.59
CA ALA A 81 2.12 6.50 -7.88
C ALA A 81 1.45 5.96 -9.14
N ASP A 82 0.14 5.69 -9.07
CA ASP A 82 -0.74 5.40 -10.22
C ASP A 82 -1.86 6.46 -10.28
N PRO A 83 -1.55 7.69 -10.74
CA PRO A 83 -2.50 8.80 -10.76
C PRO A 83 -3.69 8.55 -11.69
N ASP A 84 -3.49 7.78 -12.76
CA ASP A 84 -4.50 7.52 -13.79
C ASP A 84 -5.41 6.33 -13.45
N PHE A 85 -5.18 5.69 -12.30
CA PHE A 85 -5.93 4.50 -11.88
C PHE A 85 -5.80 3.33 -12.87
N SER A 86 -4.77 3.30 -13.68
CA SER A 86 -4.59 2.36 -14.78
C SER A 86 -4.32 0.94 -14.29
N TYR A 87 -3.45 0.80 -13.31
CA TYR A 87 -3.13 -0.50 -12.71
C TYR A 87 -4.21 -0.96 -11.74
N TYR A 88 -4.87 -0.06 -11.01
CA TYR A 88 -6.04 -0.43 -10.22
C TYR A 88 -7.11 -1.10 -11.07
N LYS A 89 -7.43 -0.55 -12.25
CA LYS A 89 -8.35 -1.17 -13.21
C LYS A 89 -7.82 -2.52 -13.72
N LYS A 90 -6.53 -2.57 -14.10
CA LYS A 90 -5.90 -3.78 -14.64
C LYS A 90 -5.89 -4.94 -13.63
N TYR A 91 -5.73 -4.63 -12.34
CA TYR A 91 -5.73 -5.59 -11.24
C TYR A 91 -7.12 -5.75 -10.59
N GLU A 92 -8.16 -5.24 -11.26
CA GLU A 92 -9.57 -5.37 -10.85
C GLU A 92 -9.84 -4.90 -9.41
N ILE A 93 -9.14 -3.85 -8.99
CA ILE A 93 -9.31 -3.27 -7.66
C ILE A 93 -10.65 -2.56 -7.58
N GLU A 94 -11.48 -3.01 -6.67
CA GLU A 94 -12.85 -2.57 -6.53
C GLU A 94 -12.97 -1.18 -5.89
N ARG A 95 -14.02 -0.45 -6.27
CA ARG A 95 -14.47 0.77 -5.61
C ARG A 95 -15.78 0.48 -4.90
N SER A 96 -15.89 0.78 -3.61
CA SER A 96 -17.08 0.48 -2.81
C SER A 96 -17.27 1.47 -1.66
N MET A 97 -18.34 2.28 -1.77
CA MET A 97 -18.76 3.17 -0.69
C MET A 97 -19.22 2.40 0.56
N GLY A 98 -19.85 1.24 0.39
CA GLY A 98 -20.26 0.40 1.52
C GLY A 98 -19.09 -0.08 2.36
N LYS A 99 -18.00 -0.53 1.72
CA LYS A 99 -16.75 -0.93 2.39
C LYS A 99 -16.09 0.26 3.11
N LEU A 100 -16.18 1.46 2.53
CA LEU A 100 -15.65 2.66 3.15
C LEU A 100 -16.39 2.99 4.46
N ILE A 101 -17.71 2.95 4.45
CA ILE A 101 -18.55 3.23 5.64
C ILE A 101 -18.26 2.20 6.73
N ASN A 102 -18.22 0.91 6.39
CA ASN A 102 -17.85 -0.15 7.32
C ASN A 102 -16.48 0.09 7.96
N SER A 103 -15.48 0.53 7.17
CA SER A 103 -14.15 0.84 7.70
C SER A 103 -14.17 1.90 8.79
N PHE A 104 -14.98 2.95 8.63
CA PHE A 104 -15.10 4.00 9.65
C PHE A 104 -15.78 3.50 10.92
N ILE A 105 -16.81 2.66 10.80
CA ILE A 105 -17.54 2.13 11.97
C ILE A 105 -16.65 1.18 12.78
N PHE A 106 -15.99 0.23 12.12
CA PHE A 106 -15.26 -0.84 12.81
C PHE A 106 -13.82 -0.46 13.20
N LYS A 107 -13.22 0.56 12.56
CA LYS A 107 -11.82 0.96 12.81
C LYS A 107 -11.68 2.32 13.53
N LEU A 108 -12.71 2.75 14.27
CA LEU A 108 -12.67 4.03 15.00
C LEU A 108 -11.47 4.19 15.95
N PRO A 109 -11.06 3.19 16.77
CA PRO A 109 -9.85 3.30 17.59
C PRO A 109 -8.57 3.48 16.75
N ARG A 110 -8.51 2.83 15.59
CA ARG A 110 -7.38 2.94 14.66
C ARG A 110 -7.34 4.33 13.98
N ALA A 111 -8.50 4.90 13.67
CA ALA A 111 -8.63 6.27 13.17
C ALA A 111 -8.12 7.29 14.20
N LEU A 112 -8.48 7.14 15.46
CA LEU A 112 -8.01 8.01 16.55
C LEU A 112 -6.48 7.92 16.70
N SER A 113 -5.91 6.73 16.67
CA SER A 113 -4.46 6.53 16.68
C SER A 113 -3.77 7.22 15.49
N ALA A 114 -4.38 7.22 14.30
CA ALA A 114 -3.85 7.91 13.13
C ALA A 114 -3.82 9.42 13.32
N ILE A 115 -4.89 10.00 13.85
CA ILE A 115 -5.00 11.43 14.14
C ILE A 115 -3.95 11.86 15.16
N LEU A 116 -3.76 11.09 16.23
CA LEU A 116 -2.75 11.36 17.26
C LEU A 116 -1.31 11.32 16.71
N LYS A 117 -1.07 10.54 15.65
CA LYS A 117 0.21 10.51 14.92
C LYS A 117 0.33 11.59 13.83
N GLY A 118 -0.65 12.48 13.71
CA GLY A 118 -0.64 13.57 12.73
C GLY A 118 -1.02 13.15 11.30
N TYR A 119 -1.59 11.96 11.10
CA TYR A 119 -2.05 11.49 9.79
C TYR A 119 -3.46 12.01 9.51
N ILE A 120 -3.57 13.32 9.24
CA ILE A 120 -4.83 13.97 8.93
C ILE A 120 -4.95 14.10 7.41
N PRO A 121 -6.09 13.70 6.80
CA PRO A 121 -6.29 13.80 5.36
C PRO A 121 -6.58 15.26 4.93
N ILE A 122 -5.54 16.09 4.80
CA ILE A 122 -5.67 17.52 4.48
C ILE A 122 -5.97 17.73 2.99
N LYS A 123 -5.39 16.92 2.11
CA LYS A 123 -5.61 16.97 0.67
C LYS A 123 -5.92 15.58 0.15
N ILE A 124 -7.16 15.38 -0.26
CA ILE A 124 -7.62 14.14 -0.84
C ILE A 124 -7.50 14.27 -2.36
N GLU A 125 -6.62 13.47 -2.96
CA GLU A 125 -6.54 13.27 -4.40
C GLU A 125 -7.00 11.86 -4.71
N GLY A 126 -7.81 11.71 -5.75
CA GLY A 126 -8.32 10.41 -6.19
C GLY A 126 -9.61 9.98 -5.52
N TYR A 127 -9.90 8.69 -5.64
CA TYR A 127 -11.17 8.13 -5.19
C TYR A 127 -11.12 7.74 -3.71
N LEU A 128 -12.15 8.16 -2.95
CA LEU A 128 -12.27 7.84 -1.51
C LEU A 128 -12.69 6.38 -1.27
N ASP A 129 -13.37 5.79 -2.20
CA ASP A 129 -14.04 4.50 -2.10
C ASP A 129 -13.22 3.32 -2.64
N ILE A 130 -11.91 3.52 -2.88
CA ILE A 130 -11.01 2.45 -3.28
C ILE A 130 -10.86 1.44 -2.15
N ALA A 131 -11.03 0.16 -2.45
CA ALA A 131 -10.62 -0.96 -1.60
C ALA A 131 -9.12 -1.23 -1.78
N THR A 132 -8.45 -1.80 -0.77
CA THR A 132 -7.08 -2.25 -0.91
C THR A 132 -7.01 -3.67 -1.48
N ALA A 133 -5.89 -4.02 -2.08
CA ALA A 133 -5.61 -5.38 -2.50
C ALA A 133 -4.13 -5.71 -2.34
N ASP A 134 -3.86 -6.92 -1.90
CA ASP A 134 -2.55 -7.41 -1.53
C ASP A 134 -2.20 -8.63 -2.41
N PHE A 135 -0.95 -8.70 -2.86
CA PHE A 135 -0.45 -9.77 -3.72
C PHE A 135 0.89 -10.27 -3.20
N PHE A 136 1.06 -11.58 -3.10
CA PHE A 136 2.35 -12.22 -2.92
C PHE A 136 2.86 -12.72 -4.27
N LEU A 137 4.06 -12.27 -4.66
CA LEU A 137 4.72 -12.69 -5.88
C LEU A 137 5.98 -13.49 -5.57
N ASP A 138 6.18 -14.57 -6.32
CA ASP A 138 7.42 -15.34 -6.25
C ASP A 138 8.60 -14.61 -6.92
N LYS A 139 9.78 -15.25 -6.92
CA LYS A 139 11.01 -14.72 -7.51
C LYS A 139 10.96 -14.54 -9.04
N ASN A 140 9.98 -15.15 -9.70
CA ASN A 140 9.76 -15.02 -11.14
C ASN A 140 8.72 -13.95 -11.48
N GLY A 141 8.09 -13.35 -10.44
CA GLY A 141 7.00 -12.38 -10.59
C GLY A 141 5.64 -13.04 -10.78
N VAL A 142 5.53 -14.34 -10.50
CA VAL A 142 4.25 -15.07 -10.54
C VAL A 142 3.48 -14.82 -9.26
N VAL A 143 2.20 -14.49 -9.38
CA VAL A 143 1.32 -14.30 -8.23
C VAL A 143 1.04 -15.64 -7.57
N LEU A 144 1.39 -15.75 -6.28
CA LEU A 144 1.16 -16.95 -5.47
C LEU A 144 -0.11 -16.87 -4.64
N ASP A 145 -0.44 -15.67 -4.17
CA ASP A 145 -1.63 -15.45 -3.34
C ASP A 145 -2.14 -14.01 -3.52
N ILE A 146 -3.45 -13.84 -3.37
CA ILE A 146 -4.16 -12.57 -3.54
C ILE A 146 -5.17 -12.40 -2.42
N LYS A 147 -5.22 -11.19 -1.85
CA LYS A 147 -6.23 -10.81 -0.87
C LYS A 147 -6.86 -9.48 -1.23
N TYR A 148 -8.08 -9.53 -1.77
CA TYR A 148 -8.89 -8.31 -1.97
C TYR A 148 -9.64 -7.97 -0.70
N SER A 149 -9.76 -6.68 -0.38
CA SER A 149 -10.59 -6.23 0.74
C SER A 149 -12.06 -6.60 0.54
N LEU A 150 -12.60 -7.48 1.39
CA LEU A 150 -13.95 -8.03 1.26
C LEU A 150 -14.97 -7.31 2.14
N LYS A 151 -14.66 -7.11 3.41
CA LYS A 151 -15.59 -6.56 4.41
C LYS A 151 -15.44 -5.05 4.61
N ASP A 152 -14.21 -4.58 4.60
CA ASP A 152 -13.89 -3.15 4.68
C ASP A 152 -12.82 -2.80 3.64
N SER A 153 -12.54 -1.50 3.47
CA SER A 153 -11.57 -1.04 2.46
C SER A 153 -10.10 -1.28 2.81
N PHE A 154 -9.81 -1.96 3.91
CA PHE A 154 -8.44 -2.12 4.45
C PHE A 154 -8.12 -3.56 4.88
N ASP A 155 -8.95 -4.52 4.53
CA ASP A 155 -8.61 -5.93 4.70
C ASP A 155 -7.42 -6.28 3.81
N GLY A 156 -6.49 -7.07 4.33
CA GLY A 156 -5.29 -7.47 3.63
C GLY A 156 -4.61 -8.62 4.37
N PHE A 157 -3.39 -8.97 3.96
CA PHE A 157 -2.59 -9.94 4.69
C PHE A 157 -2.19 -9.37 6.06
N GLU A 158 -2.28 -10.22 7.08
CA GLU A 158 -1.79 -9.89 8.40
C GLU A 158 -0.25 -9.78 8.40
N PHE A 159 0.30 -9.00 9.31
CA PHE A 159 1.75 -8.84 9.39
C PHE A 159 2.50 -10.18 9.53
N SER A 160 1.94 -11.12 10.28
CA SER A 160 2.50 -12.48 10.44
C SER A 160 2.56 -13.26 9.12
N GLU A 161 1.54 -13.14 8.26
CA GLU A 161 1.50 -13.76 6.93
C GLU A 161 2.59 -13.17 6.01
N ILE A 162 2.72 -11.83 6.00
CA ILE A 162 3.75 -11.14 5.21
C ILE A 162 5.15 -11.55 5.68
N LYS A 163 5.37 -11.58 6.99
CA LYS A 163 6.64 -12.00 7.59
C LYS A 163 6.99 -13.44 7.23
N GLU A 164 6.06 -14.35 7.42
CA GLU A 164 6.24 -15.78 7.07
C GLU A 164 6.57 -15.93 5.58
N PHE A 165 5.82 -15.27 4.71
CA PHE A 165 6.09 -15.28 3.27
C PHE A 165 7.50 -14.78 2.95
N SER A 166 7.96 -13.71 3.61
CA SER A 166 9.29 -13.13 3.37
C SER A 166 10.44 -14.06 3.76
N LEU A 167 10.24 -14.90 4.78
CA LEU A 167 11.27 -15.77 5.37
C LEU A 167 11.37 -17.15 4.70
N ARG A 168 10.31 -17.62 4.06
CA ARG A 168 10.32 -18.88 3.28
C ARG A 168 11.15 -18.70 2.01
#